data_a9205360786323dd84f3007ef0a90d74
#
_entry.id   a9205360786323dd84f3007ef0a90d74
#
_cell.length_a   1.000
_cell.length_b   1.000
_cell.length_c   1.000
_cell.angle_alpha   90.00
_cell.angle_beta   90.00
_cell.angle_gamma   90.00
#
_symmetry.space_group_name_H-M   'P 1'
#
loop_
_entity.id
_entity.type
_entity.pdbx_description
1 polymer ?
#
loop_
_entity_poly.entity_id
_entity_poly.type
_entity_poly.pdbx_seq_one_letter_code
_entity_poly.pdbx_strand_id
1 'polypeptide(L)'
;MNTTVMGTHAFPLYRLAHGRTGDKGDRSNISVIAWHPELFDLLVAQVTSEAVAAQFHHRAPSRVQRFVLPKLHAMNFVLDGVLDGGVNDALNLDTHGKALSFLLLALPVDVPDHLHHLLAGPSED
;
A
#
# COMPACT_ATOMS: atom_id res chain seq x y z
N MET A 1 -13.61 20.72 15.50
CA MET A 1 -13.06 20.70 15.22
C MET A 1 -12.15 20.90 14.65
N ASN A 2 -11.92 21.02 14.43
CA ASN A 2 -11.13 21.11 13.98
C ASN A 2 -9.99 21.23 13.79
N THR A 3 -10.05 21.66 13.88
CA THR A 3 -8.74 21.97 14.09
C THR A 3 -7.86 20.83 13.87
N THR A 4 -8.19 19.77 14.35
CA THR A 4 -7.38 18.65 14.21
C THR A 4 -7.07 18.38 12.82
N VAL A 5 -7.90 18.79 11.97
CA VAL A 5 -7.68 18.51 10.63
C VAL A 5 -6.71 19.38 9.98
N MET A 6 -6.36 20.44 10.68
CA MET A 6 -5.39 21.30 10.14
C MET A 6 -4.07 20.62 10.12
N GLY A 7 -3.38 20.68 9.06
CA GLY A 7 -2.07 20.14 8.99
C GLY A 7 -1.99 18.71 8.56
N THR A 8 -3.11 18.08 8.25
CA THR A 8 -3.07 16.74 7.70
C THR A 8 -4.02 16.62 6.54
N HIS A 9 -3.57 15.91 5.51
CA HIS A 9 -4.39 15.63 4.35
C HIS A 9 -4.11 14.22 3.90
N ALA A 10 -5.09 13.59 3.31
CA ALA A 10 -4.95 12.23 2.81
C ALA A 10 -4.37 12.24 1.41
N PHE A 11 -3.40 11.40 1.20
CA PHE A 11 -2.77 11.22 -0.10
C PHE A 11 -2.71 9.73 -0.41
N PRO A 12 -2.80 9.34 -1.66
CA PRO A 12 -2.66 7.93 -1.97
C PRO A 12 -1.25 7.45 -1.65
N LEU A 13 -1.16 6.22 -1.23
CA LEU A 13 0.10 5.64 -0.80
C LEU A 13 1.22 5.81 -1.83
N TYR A 14 0.89 5.80 -3.11
CA TYR A 14 1.94 5.90 -4.13
C TYR A 14 2.70 7.22 -4.05
N ARG A 15 2.14 8.24 -3.39
CA ARG A 15 2.85 9.50 -3.19
C ARG A 15 3.92 9.37 -2.09
N LEU A 16 3.80 8.36 -1.24
CA LEU A 16 4.73 8.18 -0.12
C LEU A 16 5.70 7.04 -0.35
N ALA A 17 5.35 6.10 -1.22
CA ALA A 17 6.14 4.88 -1.36
C ALA A 17 5.98 4.31 -2.75
N HIS A 18 6.88 3.38 -3.10
CA HIS A 18 6.72 2.63 -4.32
C HIS A 18 6.54 1.16 -3.94
N GLY A 19 5.99 0.38 -4.86
CA GLY A 19 5.67 -1.00 -4.58
C GLY A 19 6.20 -1.94 -5.62
N ARG A 20 6.36 -3.19 -5.22
CA ARG A 20 6.76 -4.27 -6.12
C ARG A 20 5.93 -5.48 -5.77
N THR A 21 5.52 -6.21 -6.78
CA THR A 21 4.67 -7.37 -6.60
C THR A 21 5.35 -8.64 -7.02
N GLY A 22 5.07 -9.72 -6.30
CA GLY A 22 5.44 -11.05 -6.72
C GLY A 22 4.29 -11.98 -6.41
N ASP A 23 4.12 -13.03 -7.17
CA ASP A 23 3.04 -13.97 -6.93
C ASP A 23 3.55 -15.38 -6.94
N LYS A 24 2.83 -16.24 -6.24
CA LYS A 24 3.15 -17.63 -6.21
C LYS A 24 1.88 -18.39 -5.87
N GLY A 25 1.29 -19.05 -6.84
CA GLY A 25 0.01 -19.70 -6.64
C GLY A 25 -1.04 -18.65 -6.40
N ASP A 26 -1.79 -18.78 -5.32
CA ASP A 26 -2.80 -17.80 -4.98
C ASP A 26 -2.31 -16.79 -3.93
N ARG A 27 -1.01 -16.77 -3.69
CA ARG A 27 -0.39 -15.87 -2.74
C ARG A 27 0.27 -14.72 -3.48
N SER A 28 0.00 -13.52 -3.03
CA SER A 28 0.63 -12.35 -3.59
C SER A 28 1.49 -11.69 -2.53
N ASN A 29 2.59 -11.13 -2.98
CA ASN A 29 3.56 -10.50 -2.11
C ASN A 29 3.78 -9.10 -2.64
N ILE A 30 3.52 -8.09 -1.82
CA ILE A 30 3.68 -6.71 -2.24
C ILE A 30 4.63 -6.02 -1.28
N SER A 31 5.73 -5.52 -1.81
CA SER A 31 6.68 -4.75 -1.01
C SER A 31 6.37 -3.28 -1.18
N VAL A 32 6.36 -2.57 -0.07
CA VAL A 32 6.11 -1.12 -0.05
C VAL A 32 7.34 -0.48 0.54
N ILE A 33 8.01 0.36 -0.24
CA ILE A 33 9.26 0.99 0.17
C ILE A 33 9.06 2.50 0.19
N ALA A 34 9.31 3.11 1.35
CA ALA A 34 9.12 4.56 1.49
C ALA A 34 10.09 5.33 0.60
N TRP A 35 9.59 6.40 -0.03
CA TRP A 35 10.46 7.26 -0.82
C TRP A 35 11.46 7.99 0.06
N HIS A 36 11.06 8.31 1.30
CA HIS A 36 11.94 8.99 2.25
C HIS A 36 11.80 8.36 3.61
N PRO A 37 12.89 8.25 4.37
CA PRO A 37 12.82 7.65 5.72
C PRO A 37 11.81 8.34 6.62
N GLU A 38 11.67 9.65 6.48
CA GLU A 38 10.75 10.40 7.33
C GLU A 38 9.30 9.99 7.13
N LEU A 39 8.97 9.42 5.97
CA LEU A 39 7.61 8.98 5.70
C LEU A 39 7.35 7.58 6.23
N PHE A 40 8.39 6.85 6.58
CA PHE A 40 8.25 5.46 6.95
C PHE A 40 7.37 5.28 8.21
N ASP A 41 7.53 6.16 9.18
CA ASP A 41 6.73 6.05 10.40
C ASP A 41 5.24 6.21 10.12
N LEU A 42 4.89 7.06 9.17
CA LEU A 42 3.50 7.20 8.76
C LEU A 42 2.99 5.89 8.17
N LEU A 43 3.83 5.24 7.38
CA LEU A 43 3.44 3.98 6.75
C LEU A 43 3.23 2.90 7.79
N VAL A 44 4.14 2.81 8.76
CA VAL A 44 4.03 1.80 9.80
C VAL A 44 2.75 2.01 10.61
N ALA A 45 2.44 3.27 10.88
CA ALA A 45 1.27 3.58 11.69
C ALA A 45 -0.04 3.36 10.95
N GLN A 46 -0.08 3.64 9.66
CA GLN A 46 -1.35 3.68 8.94
C GLN A 46 -1.56 2.53 7.95
N VAL A 47 -0.50 1.99 7.38
CA VAL A 47 -0.65 0.91 6.42
C VAL A 47 -0.49 -0.41 7.16
N THR A 48 -1.52 -0.74 7.90
CA THR A 48 -1.53 -1.93 8.73
C THR A 48 -2.12 -3.10 7.95
N SER A 49 -1.97 -4.31 8.49
CA SER A 49 -2.58 -5.46 7.83
C SER A 49 -4.09 -5.30 7.77
N GLU A 50 -4.69 -4.66 8.79
CA GLU A 50 -6.14 -4.42 8.79
C GLU A 50 -6.53 -3.43 7.69
N ALA A 51 -5.75 -2.37 7.52
CA ALA A 51 -6.05 -1.39 6.49
C ALA A 51 -5.91 -2.02 5.10
N VAL A 52 -4.91 -2.86 4.93
CA VAL A 52 -4.72 -3.52 3.65
C VAL A 52 -5.85 -4.52 3.40
N ALA A 53 -6.25 -5.25 4.42
CA ALA A 53 -7.36 -6.19 4.27
C ALA A 53 -8.63 -5.45 3.85
N ALA A 54 -8.86 -4.29 4.44
CA ALA A 54 -10.03 -3.50 4.09
C ALA A 54 -9.94 -2.99 2.66
N GLN A 55 -8.76 -2.59 2.23
CA GLN A 55 -8.57 -2.10 0.87
C GLN A 55 -8.83 -3.20 -0.15
N PHE A 56 -8.56 -4.44 0.24
CA PHE A 56 -8.75 -5.58 -0.65
C PHE A 56 -10.02 -6.36 -0.36
N HIS A 57 -10.97 -5.78 0.40
CA HIS A 57 -12.10 -6.57 0.87
C HIS A 57 -12.89 -7.23 -0.26
N HIS A 58 -12.95 -6.62 -1.43
CA HIS A 58 -13.70 -7.19 -2.55
C HIS A 58 -13.00 -8.42 -3.14
N ARG A 59 -11.75 -8.62 -2.79
CA ARG A 59 -11.01 -9.82 -3.21
C ARG A 59 -11.08 -10.90 -2.12
N ALA A 60 -11.60 -10.54 -0.97
CA ALA A 60 -11.78 -11.45 0.15
C ALA A 60 -10.53 -12.28 0.45
N PRO A 61 -9.41 -11.62 0.73
CA PRO A 61 -8.20 -12.39 1.03
C PRO A 61 -8.43 -13.24 2.26
N SER A 62 -7.91 -14.46 2.25
CA SER A 62 -8.05 -15.34 3.39
C SER A 62 -7.09 -14.95 4.51
N ARG A 63 -6.04 -14.24 4.17
CA ARG A 63 -5.04 -13.84 5.15
C ARG A 63 -4.22 -12.69 4.63
N VAL A 64 -3.94 -11.73 5.50
CA VAL A 64 -3.06 -10.62 5.18
C VAL A 64 -2.04 -10.52 6.30
N GLN A 65 -0.77 -10.61 5.96
CA GLN A 65 0.31 -10.49 6.93
C GLN A 65 1.21 -9.33 6.54
N ARG A 66 1.68 -8.61 7.54
CA ARG A 66 2.59 -7.50 7.32
C ARG A 66 3.92 -7.80 8.00
N PHE A 67 5.01 -7.60 7.27
CA PHE A 67 6.35 -7.73 7.81
C PHE A 67 7.03 -6.39 7.66
N VAL A 68 7.48 -5.82 8.76
CA VAL A 68 8.12 -4.51 8.76
C VAL A 68 9.61 -4.70 8.69
N LEU A 69 10.25 -3.98 7.75
CA LEU A 69 11.68 -4.07 7.50
C LEU A 69 12.30 -2.70 7.74
N PRO A 70 12.53 -2.35 9.01
CA PRO A 70 12.93 -0.97 9.36
C PRO A 70 14.21 -0.51 8.69
N LYS A 71 15.17 -1.40 8.55
CA LYS A 71 16.45 -0.99 7.96
C LYS A 71 16.34 -0.62 6.51
N LEU A 72 15.29 -1.09 5.85
CA LEU A 72 15.06 -0.80 4.44
C LEU A 72 13.99 0.25 4.26
N HIS A 73 13.41 0.73 5.34
CA HIS A 73 12.26 1.63 5.33
C HIS A 73 11.17 1.05 4.45
N ALA A 74 10.92 -0.23 4.66
CA ALA A 74 10.00 -0.98 3.81
C ALA A 74 9.12 -1.89 4.63
N MET A 75 8.04 -2.32 4.01
CA MET A 75 7.16 -3.33 4.56
C MET A 75 6.83 -4.31 3.46
N ASN A 76 6.57 -5.54 3.85
CA ASN A 76 6.18 -6.56 2.91
C ASN A 76 4.82 -7.09 3.34
N PHE A 77 3.88 -7.12 2.41
CA PHE A 77 2.55 -7.65 2.67
C PHE A 77 2.37 -8.96 1.92
N VAL A 78 1.94 -9.97 2.64
CA VAL A 78 1.65 -11.26 2.04
C VAL A 78 0.14 -11.46 2.12
N LEU A 79 -0.48 -11.60 0.96
CA LEU A 79 -1.91 -11.75 0.87
C LEU A 79 -2.22 -13.12 0.28
N ASP A 80 -2.95 -13.92 1.04
CA ASP A 80 -3.33 -15.25 0.59
C ASP A 80 -4.75 -15.20 0.05
N GLY A 81 -4.98 -15.93 -1.01
CA GLY A 81 -6.31 -16.09 -1.55
C GLY A 81 -6.76 -14.98 -2.48
N VAL A 82 -5.94 -13.95 -2.67
CA VAL A 82 -6.36 -12.83 -3.51
C VAL A 82 -6.36 -13.15 -4.99
N LEU A 83 -5.54 -14.09 -5.40
CA LEU A 83 -5.45 -14.45 -6.80
C LEU A 83 -6.42 -15.55 -7.17
N ASP A 84 -6.99 -16.17 -6.16
CA ASP A 84 -7.83 -17.32 -6.39
C ASP A 84 -9.01 -17.00 -7.27
N GLY A 85 -9.71 -15.95 -6.98
CA GLY A 85 -10.86 -15.57 -7.73
C GLY A 85 -10.55 -15.15 -9.15
N GLY A 86 -9.32 -14.75 -9.39
CA GLY A 86 -8.96 -14.27 -10.71
C GLY A 86 -8.22 -15.26 -11.52
N VAL A 87 -8.02 -16.40 -10.98
CA VAL A 87 -7.19 -17.39 -11.63
C VAL A 87 -7.78 -17.85 -12.93
N ASN A 88 -9.03 -17.72 -13.08
CA ASN A 88 -9.65 -18.11 -14.31
C ASN A 88 -9.19 -17.30 -15.49
N ASP A 89 -8.65 -16.15 -15.20
CA ASP A 89 -8.16 -15.28 -16.23
C ASP A 89 -6.68 -15.44 -16.35
N ALA A 90 -6.28 -16.59 -16.76
CA ALA A 90 -4.87 -16.84 -16.91
C ALA A 90 -4.22 -15.83 -17.83
N LEU A 91 -4.99 -15.31 -18.74
CA LEU A 91 -4.47 -14.33 -19.67
C LEU A 91 -4.00 -13.06 -18.98
N ASN A 92 -4.55 -12.81 -17.81
CA ASN A 92 -4.30 -11.56 -17.13
C ASN A 92 -3.42 -11.70 -15.90
N LEU A 93 -2.67 -12.77 -15.82
CA LEU A 93 -1.86 -12.97 -14.63
C LEU A 93 -0.95 -11.79 -14.33
N ASP A 94 -0.22 -11.31 -15.32
CA ASP A 94 0.67 -10.19 -15.11
C ASP A 94 -0.10 -8.92 -14.78
N THR A 95 -1.16 -8.70 -15.51
CA THR A 95 -1.99 -7.54 -15.26
C THR A 95 -2.62 -7.62 -13.89
N HIS A 96 -2.98 -8.82 -13.50
CA HIS A 96 -3.59 -9.05 -12.20
C HIS A 96 -2.63 -8.65 -11.08
N GLY A 97 -1.38 -9.06 -11.16
CA GLY A 97 -0.40 -8.67 -10.18
C GLY A 97 -0.21 -7.17 -10.12
N LYS A 98 -0.16 -6.52 -11.29
CA LYS A 98 -0.04 -5.08 -11.31
C LYS A 98 -1.28 -4.41 -10.74
N ALA A 99 -2.45 -4.98 -11.00
CA ALA A 99 -3.67 -4.42 -10.44
C ALA A 99 -3.67 -4.47 -8.93
N LEU A 100 -3.13 -5.54 -8.35
CA LEU A 100 -3.04 -5.63 -6.90
C LEU A 100 -2.13 -4.56 -6.33
N SER A 101 -1.00 -4.32 -7.00
CA SER A 101 -0.08 -3.29 -6.56
C SER A 101 -0.74 -1.91 -6.64
N PHE A 102 -1.42 -1.63 -7.75
CA PHE A 102 -2.11 -0.35 -7.90
C PHE A 102 -3.19 -0.18 -6.84
N LEU A 103 -3.90 -1.25 -6.54
CA LEU A 103 -4.95 -1.18 -5.53
C LEU A 103 -4.36 -0.83 -4.17
N LEU A 104 -3.26 -1.47 -3.80
CA LEU A 104 -2.63 -1.16 -2.53
C LEU A 104 -2.11 0.26 -2.52
N LEU A 105 -1.49 0.68 -3.61
CA LEU A 105 -0.90 2.01 -3.66
C LEU A 105 -1.93 3.14 -3.72
N ALA A 106 -3.19 2.80 -3.89
CA ALA A 106 -4.26 3.78 -3.83
C ALA A 106 -4.76 4.00 -2.40
N LEU A 107 -4.29 3.20 -1.45
CA LEU A 107 -4.72 3.32 -0.06
C LEU A 107 -4.41 4.72 0.46
N PRO A 108 -5.38 5.40 1.07
CA PRO A 108 -5.14 6.77 1.55
C PRO A 108 -4.32 6.76 2.83
N VAL A 109 -3.40 7.71 2.91
CA VAL A 109 -2.54 7.89 4.08
C VAL A 109 -2.58 9.36 4.46
N ASP A 110 -2.81 9.64 5.72
CA ASP A 110 -2.83 11.02 6.20
C ASP A 110 -1.40 11.51 6.40
N VAL A 111 -1.10 12.66 5.81
CA VAL A 111 0.26 13.21 5.85
C VAL A 111 0.19 14.62 6.42
N PRO A 112 0.93 14.89 7.49
CA PRO A 112 0.96 16.25 8.04
C PRO A 112 1.63 17.23 7.07
N ASP A 113 1.23 18.49 7.18
CA ASP A 113 1.71 19.52 6.26
C ASP A 113 3.23 19.58 6.19
N HIS A 114 3.89 19.41 7.31
CA HIS A 114 5.35 19.59 7.32
C HIS A 114 6.08 18.50 6.56
N LEU A 115 5.39 17.46 6.15
CA LEU A 115 6.00 16.38 5.36
C LEU A 115 5.56 16.39 3.91
N HIS A 116 4.70 17.32 3.51
CA HIS A 116 4.20 17.34 2.14
C HIS A 116 5.32 17.49 1.11
N HIS A 117 6.39 18.16 1.47
CA HIS A 117 7.49 18.37 0.53
C HIS A 117 8.22 17.07 0.19
N LEU A 118 7.97 16.01 0.93
CA LEU A 118 8.60 14.72 0.67
C LEU A 118 7.77 13.82 -0.24
N LEU A 119 6.56 14.25 -0.59
CA LEU A 119 5.69 13.43 -1.41
C LEU A 119 6.18 13.38 -2.84
N ALA A 120 6.06 12.20 -3.43
CA ALA A 120 6.46 12.01 -4.81
C ALA A 120 5.35 12.43 -5.74
N GLY A 121 5.69 12.61 -7.00
CA GLY A 121 4.72 12.95 -8.01
C GLY A 121 4.57 14.44 -8.20
N PRO A 122 3.74 14.84 -9.13
CA PRO A 122 3.59 16.25 -9.45
C PRO A 122 2.97 17.00 -8.30
N SER A 123 3.39 18.24 -8.16
CA SER A 123 2.84 19.11 -7.15
C SER A 123 1.41 19.41 -7.48
N GLU A 124 0.60 19.47 -6.46
CA GLU A 124 -0.78 19.75 -6.69
C GLU A 124 -1.06 21.19 -6.74
N ASP A 125 -0.33 21.86 -6.04
CA ASP A 125 -0.53 23.24 -5.91
C ASP A 125 -1.34 23.90 -6.81
#